data_816edac4052f82ee73cd6a292a1fac48
#
_entry.id   816edac4052f82ee73cd6a292a1fac48
#
_cell.length_a   1.000
_cell.length_b   1.000
_cell.length_c   1.000
_cell.angle_alpha   90.00
_cell.angle_beta   90.00
_cell.angle_gamma   90.00
#
_symmetry.space_group_name_H-M   'P 1'
#
loop_
_entity.id
_entity.type
_entity.pdbx_description
1 polymer ?
#
loop_
_entity_poly.entity_id
_entity_poly.type
_entity_poly.pdbx_seq_one_letter_code
_entity_poly.pdbx_strand_id
1 'polypeptide(L)'
;MYARNVRMQLKANSSAQFTQTLEKEVIPLLRKQDGFQDEVAFIVPGGAEAFAISFWQSKEKAEAYSRTGYPDVLKALAKVVEGTPQLQNYEVSNSTFHNIAAHA
;
A
#
# COMPACT_ATOMS: atom_id res chain seq x y z
N MET A 1 -10.95 -7.49 -8.83
CA MET A 1 -9.83 -6.67 -8.33
C MET A 1 -9.76 -6.72 -6.82
N TYR A 2 -8.58 -6.75 -6.28
CA TYR A 2 -8.33 -6.95 -4.86
C TYR A 2 -7.49 -5.80 -4.33
N ALA A 3 -7.76 -5.36 -3.10
CA ALA A 3 -7.05 -4.25 -2.48
C ALA A 3 -6.42 -4.66 -1.15
N ARG A 4 -5.21 -4.15 -0.90
CA ARG A 4 -4.51 -4.29 0.37
C ARG A 4 -4.38 -2.91 0.98
N ASN A 5 -4.88 -2.74 2.19
CA ASN A 5 -4.72 -1.50 2.95
C ASN A 5 -3.74 -1.74 4.10
N VAL A 6 -2.67 -0.97 4.11
CA VAL A 6 -1.65 -1.04 5.16
C VAL A 6 -1.75 0.25 5.99
N ARG A 7 -2.11 0.10 7.24
CA ARG A 7 -2.19 1.20 8.19
C ARG A 7 -0.91 1.29 9.01
N MET A 8 -0.33 2.47 9.11
CA MET A 8 0.97 2.68 9.72
C MET A 8 0.95 3.86 10.67
N GLN A 9 1.74 3.74 11.76
CA GLN A 9 2.09 4.88 12.61
C GLN A 9 3.42 5.42 12.14
N LEU A 10 3.50 6.71 11.89
CA LEU A 10 4.74 7.34 11.44
C LEU A 10 5.57 7.80 12.63
N LYS A 11 6.89 7.69 12.50
CA LYS A 11 7.81 8.32 13.45
C LYS A 11 7.63 9.83 13.42
N ALA A 12 7.96 10.49 14.52
CA ALA A 12 7.83 11.95 14.63
C ALA A 12 8.56 12.63 13.46
N ASN A 13 7.90 13.63 12.87
CA ASN A 13 8.45 14.46 11.79
C ASN A 13 8.89 13.67 10.55
N SER A 14 8.23 12.53 10.27
CA SER A 14 8.64 11.64 9.17
C SER A 14 7.72 11.65 7.96
N SER A 15 6.69 12.50 7.91
CA SER A 15 5.72 12.46 6.81
C SER A 15 6.36 12.76 5.46
N ALA A 16 7.25 13.74 5.37
CA ALA A 16 7.94 14.04 4.12
C ALA A 16 8.87 12.90 3.69
N GLN A 17 9.60 12.30 4.64
CA GLN A 17 10.47 11.18 4.38
C GLN A 17 9.67 9.93 3.98
N PHE A 18 8.50 9.73 4.58
CA PHE A 18 7.58 8.66 4.21
C PHE A 18 7.18 8.76 2.73
N THR A 19 6.76 9.96 2.31
CA THR A 19 6.39 10.18 0.90
C THR A 19 7.57 9.91 -0.03
N GLN A 20 8.76 10.39 0.31
CA GLN A 20 9.95 10.13 -0.49
C GLN A 20 10.30 8.66 -0.56
N THR A 21 10.19 7.94 0.54
CA THR A 21 10.45 6.51 0.60
C THR A 21 9.49 5.75 -0.31
N LEU A 22 8.20 6.09 -0.28
CA LEU A 22 7.22 5.49 -1.18
C LEU A 22 7.59 5.73 -2.63
N GLU A 23 7.89 6.96 -3.00
CA GLU A 23 8.17 7.31 -4.39
C GLU A 23 9.46 6.67 -4.91
N LYS A 24 10.51 6.64 -4.10
CA LYS A 24 11.85 6.22 -4.54
C LYS A 24 12.10 4.74 -4.37
N GLU A 25 11.50 4.10 -3.37
CA GLU A 25 11.83 2.72 -3.01
C GLU A 25 10.65 1.75 -3.13
N VAL A 26 9.45 2.17 -2.74
CA VAL A 26 8.29 1.28 -2.68
C VAL A 26 7.58 1.19 -4.02
N ILE A 27 7.23 2.32 -4.63
CA ILE A 27 6.50 2.32 -5.91
C ILE A 27 7.29 1.63 -7.03
N PRO A 28 8.61 1.87 -7.20
CA PRO A 28 9.36 1.12 -8.20
C PRO A 28 9.34 -0.40 -7.98
N LEU A 29 9.37 -0.84 -6.72
CA LEU A 29 9.27 -2.25 -6.39
C LEU A 29 7.89 -2.81 -6.72
N LEU A 30 6.83 -2.08 -6.37
CA LEU A 30 5.45 -2.47 -6.66
C LEU A 30 5.22 -2.64 -8.16
N ARG A 31 5.74 -1.72 -8.97
CA ARG A 31 5.57 -1.76 -10.43
C ARG A 31 6.15 -2.99 -11.09
N LYS A 32 7.08 -3.68 -10.43
CA LYS A 32 7.67 -4.92 -10.92
C LYS A 32 6.86 -6.15 -10.53
N GLN A 33 5.86 -6.01 -9.67
CA GLN A 33 5.10 -7.14 -9.17
C GLN A 33 4.01 -7.55 -10.17
N ASP A 34 3.91 -8.85 -10.39
CA ASP A 34 2.87 -9.39 -11.25
C ASP A 34 1.49 -9.10 -10.67
N GLY A 35 0.60 -8.55 -11.51
CA GLY A 35 -0.77 -8.24 -11.11
C GLY A 35 -0.95 -6.90 -10.39
N PHE A 36 0.12 -6.15 -10.14
CA PHE A 36 0.00 -4.82 -9.55
C PHE A 36 -0.74 -3.87 -10.51
N GLN A 37 -1.70 -3.10 -9.96
CA GLN A 37 -2.48 -2.14 -10.74
C GLN A 37 -2.16 -0.71 -10.34
N ASP A 38 -2.42 -0.35 -9.11
CA ASP A 38 -2.26 1.01 -8.61
C ASP A 38 -1.94 1.03 -7.13
N GLU A 39 -1.44 2.18 -6.68
CA GLU A 39 -1.20 2.45 -5.27
C GLU A 39 -1.62 3.88 -4.97
N VAL A 40 -2.22 4.10 -3.81
CA VAL A 40 -2.48 5.43 -3.28
C VAL A 40 -2.16 5.44 -1.79
N ALA A 41 -1.49 6.49 -1.35
CA ALA A 41 -1.15 6.66 0.07
C ALA A 41 -1.78 7.94 0.62
N PHE A 42 -2.22 7.86 1.86
CA PHE A 42 -2.83 8.97 2.58
C PHE A 42 -2.06 9.24 3.86
N ILE A 43 -1.88 10.49 4.19
CA ILE A 43 -1.34 10.91 5.48
C ILE A 43 -2.44 11.67 6.21
N VAL A 44 -2.76 11.24 7.43
CA VAL A 44 -3.74 11.95 8.25
C VAL A 44 -3.20 13.34 8.59
N PRO A 45 -3.97 14.41 8.39
CA PRO A 45 -3.52 15.75 8.77
C PRO A 45 -3.08 15.79 10.24
N GLY A 46 -1.91 16.34 10.49
CA GLY A 46 -1.27 16.25 11.81
C GLY A 46 -0.14 15.22 11.86
N GLY A 47 -0.06 14.34 10.86
CA GLY A 47 1.17 13.65 10.50
C GLY A 47 1.59 12.41 11.25
N ALA A 48 0.73 11.83 12.11
CA ALA A 48 1.13 10.67 12.90
C ALA A 48 0.70 9.32 12.30
N GLU A 49 -0.25 9.32 11.36
CA GLU A 49 -0.82 8.09 10.83
C GLU A 49 -0.90 8.16 9.30
N ALA A 50 -0.65 7.02 8.66
CA ALA A 50 -0.72 6.92 7.21
C ALA A 50 -1.40 5.61 6.79
N PHE A 51 -1.99 5.63 5.59
CA PHE A 51 -2.59 4.46 4.96
C PHE A 51 -2.00 4.35 3.56
N ALA A 52 -1.61 3.14 3.17
CA ALA A 52 -1.20 2.87 1.81
C ALA A 52 -2.09 1.75 1.27
N ILE A 53 -2.78 2.03 0.18
CA ILE A 53 -3.67 1.06 -0.46
C ILE A 53 -3.06 0.68 -1.79
N SER A 54 -2.84 -0.63 -2.00
CA SER A 54 -2.41 -1.17 -3.28
C SER A 54 -3.54 -1.99 -3.89
N PHE A 55 -3.69 -1.88 -5.21
CA PHE A 55 -4.73 -2.56 -5.98
C PHE A 55 -4.09 -3.63 -6.84
N TRP A 56 -4.72 -4.80 -6.89
CA TRP A 56 -4.17 -6.00 -7.53
C TRP A 56 -5.22 -6.63 -8.44
N GLN A 57 -4.75 -7.23 -9.51
CA GLN A 57 -5.60 -7.88 -10.49
C GLN A 57 -6.49 -8.95 -9.86
N SER A 58 -5.94 -9.70 -8.89
CA SER A 58 -6.65 -10.78 -8.19
C SER A 58 -6.11 -10.96 -6.78
N LYS A 59 -6.87 -11.70 -5.98
CA LYS A 59 -6.45 -12.10 -4.64
C LYS A 59 -5.14 -12.90 -4.68
N GLU A 60 -5.01 -13.81 -5.65
CA GLU A 60 -3.82 -14.66 -5.80
C GLU A 60 -2.56 -13.84 -6.06
N LYS A 61 -2.67 -12.79 -6.89
CA LYS A 61 -1.55 -11.89 -7.16
C LYS A 61 -1.16 -11.09 -5.92
N ALA A 62 -2.15 -10.60 -5.18
CA ALA A 62 -1.92 -9.90 -3.92
C ALA A 62 -1.23 -10.80 -2.88
N GLU A 63 -1.66 -12.04 -2.77
CA GLU A 63 -1.06 -13.01 -1.86
C GLU A 63 0.37 -13.37 -2.26
N ALA A 64 0.63 -13.53 -3.54
CA ALA A 64 1.99 -13.76 -4.04
C ALA A 64 2.92 -12.60 -3.67
N TYR A 65 2.47 -11.36 -3.88
CA TYR A 65 3.22 -10.17 -3.46
C TYR A 65 3.47 -10.17 -1.95
N SER A 66 2.48 -10.56 -1.16
CA SER A 66 2.59 -10.60 0.30
C SER A 66 3.77 -11.47 0.77
N ARG A 67 4.07 -12.52 0.03
CA ARG A 67 5.18 -13.44 0.33
C ARG A 67 6.51 -13.00 -0.24
N THR A 68 6.51 -12.28 -1.37
CA THR A 68 7.74 -12.01 -2.13
C THR A 68 8.22 -10.57 -2.02
N GLY A 69 7.37 -9.60 -2.36
CA GLY A 69 7.75 -8.18 -2.41
C GLY A 69 7.49 -7.41 -1.12
N TYR A 70 6.43 -7.76 -0.41
CA TYR A 70 6.03 -7.03 0.79
C TYR A 70 7.12 -7.01 1.90
N PRO A 71 7.85 -8.10 2.17
CA PRO A 71 8.94 -8.03 3.14
C PRO A 71 9.98 -6.96 2.82
N ASP A 72 10.29 -6.74 1.55
CA ASP A 72 11.23 -5.69 1.14
C ASP A 72 10.63 -4.29 1.32
N VAL A 73 9.32 -4.14 1.10
CA VAL A 73 8.59 -2.90 1.37
C VAL A 73 8.65 -2.57 2.86
N LEU A 74 8.43 -3.55 3.72
CA LEU A 74 8.53 -3.36 5.17
C LEU A 74 9.91 -2.91 5.58
N LYS A 75 10.96 -3.47 4.99
CA LYS A 75 12.34 -3.05 5.25
C LYS A 75 12.57 -1.59 4.86
N ALA A 76 12.08 -1.19 3.69
CA ALA A 76 12.21 0.18 3.23
C ALA A 76 11.48 1.17 4.14
N LEU A 77 10.30 0.80 4.64
CA LEU A 77 9.47 1.65 5.48
C LEU A 77 9.91 1.67 6.94
N ALA A 78 10.74 0.73 7.39
CA ALA A 78 11.14 0.62 8.80
C ALA A 78 11.76 1.90 9.37
N LYS A 79 12.43 2.67 8.52
CA LYS A 79 13.09 3.93 8.95
C LYS A 79 12.11 5.05 9.27
N VAL A 80 10.86 4.96 8.80
CA VAL A 80 9.85 6.03 8.96
C VAL A 80 8.59 5.56 9.70
N VAL A 81 8.44 4.27 9.96
CA VAL A 81 7.26 3.68 10.59
C VAL A 81 7.60 3.16 11.97
N GLU A 82 6.75 3.46 12.95
CA GLU A 82 6.83 2.89 14.30
C GLU A 82 5.96 1.64 14.40
N GLY A 83 6.51 0.62 15.05
CA GLY A 83 5.79 -0.61 15.28
C GLY A 83 5.51 -1.40 14.02
N THR A 84 4.55 -2.29 14.10
CA THR A 84 4.18 -3.17 12.99
C THR A 84 2.97 -2.61 12.24
N PRO A 85 3.07 -2.43 10.92
CA PRO A 85 1.92 -2.03 10.11
C PRO A 85 0.79 -3.05 10.20
N GLN A 86 -0.44 -2.56 10.15
CA GLN A 86 -1.63 -3.41 10.17
C GLN A 86 -2.18 -3.56 8.75
N LEU A 87 -2.44 -4.80 8.36
CA LEU A 87 -2.90 -5.13 7.02
C LEU A 87 -4.38 -5.50 7.04
N GLN A 88 -5.14 -4.90 6.13
CA GLN A 88 -6.52 -5.28 5.83
C GLN A 88 -6.66 -5.55 4.35
N ASN A 89 -7.37 -6.61 4.00
CA ASN A 89 -7.59 -7.01 2.60
C ASN A 89 -9.06 -6.85 2.25
N TYR A 90 -9.31 -6.42 0.99
CA TYR A 90 -10.67 -6.18 0.52
C TYR A 90 -10.83 -6.62 -0.92
N GLU A 91 -12.01 -7.13 -1.25
CA GLU A 91 -12.44 -7.20 -2.64
C GLU A 91 -12.97 -5.82 -3.05
N VAL A 92 -12.61 -5.37 -4.25
CA VAL A 92 -13.12 -4.10 -4.75
C VAL A 92 -14.52 -4.34 -5.27
N SER A 93 -15.49 -3.68 -4.65
CA SER A 93 -16.90 -3.78 -5.05
C SER A 93 -17.16 -3.00 -6.33
N ASN A 94 -16.63 -1.79 -6.40
CA ASN A 94 -16.76 -0.92 -7.56
C ASN A 94 -15.65 0.12 -7.52
N SER A 95 -15.36 0.73 -8.67
CA SER A 95 -14.34 1.76 -8.75
C SER A 95 -14.52 2.57 -10.02
N THR A 96 -14.39 3.89 -9.91
CA THR A 96 -14.35 4.77 -11.08
C THR A 96 -12.95 4.78 -11.70
N PHE A 97 -11.90 4.49 -10.92
CA PHE A 97 -10.52 4.43 -11.43
C PHE A 97 -10.33 3.27 -12.40
N HIS A 98 -10.98 2.14 -12.13
CA HIS A 98 -10.74 0.88 -12.82
C HIS A 98 -11.94 0.42 -13.65
N ASN A 99 -12.96 1.25 -13.78
CA ASN A 99 -14.19 0.92 -14.52
C ASN A 99 -14.87 -0.35 -13.98
N ILE A 100 -14.78 -0.58 -12.69
CA ILE A 100 -15.47 -1.70 -12.05
C ILE A 100 -16.85 -1.24 -11.65
N ALA A 101 -17.88 -1.85 -12.25
CA ALA A 101 -19.26 -1.55 -11.92
C ALA A 101 -19.64 -2.20 -10.58
N ALA A 102 -20.49 -1.52 -9.82
CA ALA A 102 -21.08 -2.11 -8.62
C ALA A 102 -21.97 -3.29 -9.02
N HIS A 103 -21.86 -4.39 -8.31
CA HIS A 103 -22.75 -5.53 -8.48
C HIS A 103 -23.98 -5.31 -7.61
N ALA A 104 -25.12 -5.32 -8.26
CA ALA A 104 -26.40 -5.18 -7.56
C ALA A 104 -26.74 -6.44 -6.78
#